data_8963da1d7514dcd283b5708441c2d6bd
#
_entry.id   8963da1d7514dcd283b5708441c2d6bd
#
_cell.length_a   1.000
_cell.length_b   1.000
_cell.length_c   1.000
_cell.angle_alpha   90.00
_cell.angle_beta   90.00
_cell.angle_gamma   90.00
#
_symmetry.space_group_name_H-M   'P 1'
#
loop_
_entity.id
_entity.type
_entity.pdbx_description
1 polymer ?
#
loop_
_entity_poly.entity_id
_entity_poly.type
_entity_poly.pdbx_seq_one_letter_code
_entity_poly.pdbx_strand_id
1 'polypeptide(L)'
;MAYFWVKSLHLLFVIAWLASVFYLPRILLNINECAGQPTVQERLALMGKRLYRFGHVMFGFAFIFGMTLWLHFGMKGGWLHAKLLLVALLFAYFIATGVMLKKSAVGDKLMSTTALRWYNELPILLALGAIYLVIAKPF
;
A
#
# COMPACT_ATOMS: atom_id res chain seq x y z
N MET A 1 -27.41 -1.38 10.65
CA MET A 1 -27.24 -0.84 9.29
C MET A 1 -26.01 0.04 9.17
N ALA A 2 -25.83 1.02 10.06
CA ALA A 2 -24.65 1.89 10.01
C ALA A 2 -23.32 1.12 10.07
N TYR A 3 -23.24 0.10 10.93
CA TYR A 3 -22.04 -0.72 11.06
C TYR A 3 -21.65 -1.38 9.72
N PHE A 4 -22.62 -1.92 9.00
CA PHE A 4 -22.35 -2.58 7.72
C PHE A 4 -21.91 -1.58 6.65
N TRP A 5 -22.48 -0.39 6.63
CA TRP A 5 -22.06 0.66 5.70
C TRP A 5 -20.63 1.13 5.98
N VAL A 6 -20.31 1.39 7.25
CA VAL A 6 -18.95 1.82 7.63
C VAL A 6 -17.94 0.74 7.32
N LYS A 7 -18.26 -0.51 7.63
CA LYS A 7 -17.38 -1.65 7.33
C LYS A 7 -17.15 -1.81 5.83
N SER A 8 -18.20 -1.65 5.03
CA SER A 8 -18.11 -1.74 3.57
C SER A 8 -17.24 -0.63 2.99
N LEU A 9 -17.41 0.60 3.46
CA LEU A 9 -16.61 1.73 3.03
C LEU A 9 -15.14 1.57 3.45
N HIS A 10 -14.92 1.09 4.67
CA HIS A 10 -13.57 0.79 5.14
C HIS A 10 -12.89 -0.22 4.23
N LEU A 11 -13.59 -1.30 3.90
CA LEU A 11 -13.06 -2.35 3.03
C LEU A 11 -12.75 -1.79 1.62
N LEU A 12 -13.65 -0.98 1.08
CA LEU A 12 -13.45 -0.36 -0.24
C LEU A 12 -12.17 0.47 -0.28
N PHE A 13 -11.96 1.33 0.72
CA PHE A 13 -10.78 2.18 0.75
C PHE A 13 -9.51 1.40 1.04
N VAL A 14 -9.59 0.32 1.83
CA VAL A 14 -8.47 -0.60 2.05
C VAL A 14 -8.06 -1.26 0.74
N ILE A 15 -9.03 -1.75 -0.04
CA ILE A 15 -8.77 -2.37 -1.35
C ILE A 15 -8.09 -1.36 -2.27
N ALA A 16 -8.60 -0.13 -2.33
CA ALA A 16 -8.03 0.91 -3.18
C ALA A 16 -6.58 1.25 -2.78
N TRP A 17 -6.32 1.34 -1.47
CA TRP A 17 -4.98 1.58 -0.97
C TRP A 17 -4.04 0.41 -1.27
N LEU A 18 -4.48 -0.82 -1.04
CA LEU A 18 -3.68 -2.01 -1.33
C LEU A 18 -3.33 -2.13 -2.81
N ALA A 19 -4.26 -1.75 -3.70
CA ALA A 19 -3.97 -1.70 -5.12
C ALA A 19 -2.79 -0.76 -5.41
N SER A 20 -2.76 0.40 -4.74
CA SER A 20 -1.64 1.34 -4.87
C SER A 20 -0.34 0.74 -4.34
N VAL A 21 -0.40 0.07 -3.17
CA VAL A 21 0.77 -0.55 -2.55
C VAL A 21 1.34 -1.64 -3.45
N PHE A 22 0.49 -2.42 -4.10
CA PHE A 22 0.92 -3.52 -4.96
C PHE A 22 1.46 -3.04 -6.30
N TYR A 23 0.91 -1.97 -6.84
CA TYR A 23 1.25 -1.55 -8.21
C TYR A 23 2.41 -0.56 -8.25
N LEU A 24 2.58 0.27 -7.21
CA LEU A 24 3.63 1.29 -7.21
C LEU A 24 5.04 0.70 -7.41
N PRO A 25 5.43 -0.41 -6.76
CA PRO A 25 6.72 -1.03 -7.02
C PRO A 25 6.88 -1.53 -8.46
N ARG A 26 5.78 -1.94 -9.10
CA ARG A 26 5.82 -2.36 -10.51
C ARG A 26 6.14 -1.19 -11.41
N ILE A 27 5.66 0.01 -11.08
CA ILE A 27 6.01 1.23 -11.80
C ILE A 27 7.51 1.51 -11.67
N LEU A 28 8.08 1.35 -10.46
CA LEU A 28 9.51 1.48 -10.24
C LEU A 28 10.30 0.49 -11.09
N LEU A 29 9.84 -0.76 -11.15
CA LEU A 29 10.48 -1.79 -11.95
C LEU A 29 10.47 -1.40 -13.43
N ASN A 30 9.34 -0.89 -13.93
CA ASN A 30 9.23 -0.44 -15.31
C ASN A 30 10.14 0.76 -15.60
N ILE A 31 10.25 1.70 -14.66
CA ILE A 31 11.18 2.83 -14.80
C ILE A 31 12.62 2.31 -14.95
N ASN A 32 12.99 1.33 -14.14
CA ASN A 32 14.33 0.75 -14.17
C ASN A 32 14.59 0.01 -15.49
N GLU A 33 13.59 -0.71 -16.01
CA GLU A 33 13.68 -1.42 -17.26
C GLU A 33 13.74 -0.51 -18.49
N CYS A 34 13.21 0.73 -18.35
CA CYS A 34 13.23 1.72 -19.43
C CYS A 34 14.44 2.67 -19.34
N ALA A 35 15.52 2.23 -18.71
CA ALA A 35 16.77 2.99 -18.67
C ALA A 35 17.23 3.31 -20.10
N GLY A 36 17.56 4.59 -20.35
CA GLY A 36 17.91 5.03 -21.69
C GLY A 36 16.73 5.56 -22.51
N GLN A 37 15.53 5.53 -21.97
CA GLN A 37 14.33 6.08 -22.61
C GLN A 37 13.71 7.16 -21.72
N PRO A 38 14.29 8.39 -21.71
CA PRO A 38 13.87 9.44 -20.74
C PRO A 38 12.40 9.80 -20.83
N THR A 39 11.82 9.85 -22.02
CA THR A 39 10.41 10.22 -22.21
C THR A 39 9.49 9.18 -21.55
N VAL A 40 9.81 7.88 -21.71
CA VAL A 40 9.03 6.80 -21.11
C VAL A 40 9.18 6.82 -19.60
N GLN A 41 10.40 6.98 -19.10
CA GLN A 41 10.66 7.06 -17.65
C GLN A 41 9.93 8.23 -17.01
N GLU A 42 9.91 9.39 -17.67
CA GLU A 42 9.22 10.57 -17.19
C GLU A 42 7.71 10.33 -17.05
N ARG A 43 7.12 9.68 -18.05
CA ARG A 43 5.69 9.34 -18.00
C ARG A 43 5.37 8.34 -16.89
N LEU A 44 6.21 7.32 -16.73
CA LEU A 44 6.04 6.34 -15.66
C LEU A 44 6.19 6.98 -14.28
N ALA A 45 7.14 7.89 -14.12
CA ALA A 45 7.33 8.62 -12.87
C ALA A 45 6.09 9.46 -12.53
N LEU A 46 5.47 10.10 -13.53
CA LEU A 46 4.24 10.84 -13.33
C LEU A 46 3.08 9.94 -12.91
N MET A 47 2.94 8.79 -13.55
CA MET A 47 1.93 7.79 -13.17
C MET A 47 2.13 7.33 -11.73
N GLY A 48 3.37 7.05 -11.35
CA GLY A 48 3.70 6.64 -9.99
C GLY A 48 3.37 7.71 -8.96
N LYS A 49 3.68 8.97 -9.28
CA LYS A 49 3.40 10.09 -8.39
C LYS A 49 1.89 10.25 -8.16
N ARG A 50 1.10 10.13 -9.24
CA ARG A 50 -0.36 10.20 -9.13
C ARG A 50 -0.92 9.04 -8.34
N LEU A 51 -0.41 7.84 -8.58
CA LEU A 51 -0.83 6.64 -7.85
C LEU A 51 -0.48 6.73 -6.36
N TYR A 52 0.70 7.24 -6.06
CA TYR A 52 1.15 7.43 -4.67
C TYR A 52 0.23 8.40 -3.93
N ARG A 53 -0.11 9.52 -4.56
CA ARG A 53 -1.04 10.49 -3.99
C ARG A 53 -2.42 9.88 -3.78
N PHE A 54 -2.92 9.17 -4.79
CA PHE A 54 -4.20 8.46 -4.69
C PHE A 54 -4.20 7.48 -3.51
N GLY A 55 -3.13 6.69 -3.38
CA GLY A 55 -2.98 5.73 -2.29
C GLY A 55 -2.99 6.38 -0.92
N HIS A 56 -2.32 7.52 -0.75
CA HIS A 56 -2.35 8.27 0.51
C HIS A 56 -3.77 8.73 0.87
N VAL A 57 -4.52 9.24 -0.12
CA VAL A 57 -5.91 9.68 0.10
C VAL A 57 -6.78 8.48 0.50
N MET A 58 -6.63 7.35 -0.21
CA MET A 58 -7.39 6.14 0.10
C MET A 58 -7.05 5.59 1.47
N PHE A 59 -5.77 5.61 1.84
CA PHE A 59 -5.34 5.20 3.18
C PHE A 59 -5.96 6.10 4.26
N GLY A 60 -6.00 7.40 4.02
CA GLY A 60 -6.62 8.34 4.95
C GLY A 60 -8.07 8.00 5.23
N PHE A 61 -8.86 7.75 4.19
CA PHE A 61 -10.25 7.34 4.35
C PHE A 61 -10.37 5.98 5.03
N ALA A 62 -9.54 5.01 4.64
CA ALA A 62 -9.53 3.68 5.26
C ALA A 62 -9.23 3.79 6.76
N PHE A 63 -8.26 4.63 7.13
CA PHE A 63 -7.89 4.86 8.51
C PHE A 63 -9.05 5.46 9.32
N ILE A 64 -9.73 6.46 8.76
CA ILE A 64 -10.87 7.11 9.42
C ILE A 64 -11.97 6.07 9.68
N PHE A 65 -12.36 5.30 8.67
CA PHE A 65 -13.40 4.30 8.84
C PHE A 65 -12.95 3.15 9.75
N GLY A 66 -11.68 2.77 9.71
CA GLY A 66 -11.13 1.76 10.60
C GLY A 66 -11.15 2.20 12.06
N MET A 67 -10.80 3.45 12.33
CA MET A 67 -10.87 4.02 13.67
C MET A 67 -12.32 4.09 14.16
N THR A 68 -13.26 4.41 13.27
CA THR A 68 -14.68 4.42 13.61
C THR A 68 -15.14 3.02 14.03
N LEU A 69 -14.73 1.98 13.28
CA LEU A 69 -15.06 0.60 13.64
C LEU A 69 -14.51 0.21 15.00
N TRP A 70 -13.27 0.62 15.27
CA TRP A 70 -12.62 0.28 16.53
C TRP A 70 -13.24 1.01 17.72
N LEU A 71 -13.35 2.34 17.61
CA LEU A 71 -13.74 3.17 18.74
C LEU A 71 -15.25 3.23 18.95
N HIS A 72 -16.02 3.31 17.87
CA HIS A 72 -17.48 3.46 17.95
C HIS A 72 -18.20 2.12 18.05
N PHE A 73 -17.79 1.14 17.26
CA PHE A 73 -18.43 -0.16 17.23
C PHE A 73 -17.74 -1.21 18.11
N GLY A 74 -16.64 -0.84 18.78
CA GLY A 74 -16.03 -1.66 19.83
C GLY A 74 -15.35 -2.93 19.36
N MET A 75 -14.83 -2.98 18.14
CA MET A 75 -14.06 -4.14 17.67
C MET A 75 -12.80 -4.31 18.52
N LYS A 76 -12.64 -5.48 19.12
CA LYS A 76 -11.53 -5.78 20.03
C LYS A 76 -10.96 -7.17 19.76
N GLY A 77 -9.74 -7.39 20.23
CA GLY A 77 -9.07 -8.68 20.15
C GLY A 77 -7.60 -8.51 19.83
N GLY A 78 -6.80 -9.51 20.20
CA GLY A 78 -5.37 -9.53 19.89
C GLY A 78 -5.11 -9.50 18.38
N TRP A 79 -6.02 -10.12 17.60
CA TRP A 79 -5.93 -10.11 16.14
C TRP A 79 -5.92 -8.68 15.57
N LEU A 80 -6.63 -7.75 16.22
CA LEU A 80 -6.68 -6.36 15.78
C LEU A 80 -5.30 -5.70 15.93
N HIS A 81 -4.63 -5.92 17.06
CA HIS A 81 -3.29 -5.38 17.28
C HIS A 81 -2.27 -5.95 16.31
N ALA A 82 -2.33 -7.26 16.05
CA ALA A 82 -1.46 -7.89 15.05
C ALA A 82 -1.73 -7.36 13.65
N LYS A 83 -3.00 -7.17 13.29
CA LYS A 83 -3.38 -6.57 12.01
C LYS A 83 -2.85 -5.15 11.89
N LEU A 84 -2.96 -4.35 12.95
CA LEU A 84 -2.44 -2.97 12.95
C LEU A 84 -0.93 -2.94 12.75
N LEU A 85 -0.20 -3.91 13.33
CA LEU A 85 1.23 -4.03 13.10
C LEU A 85 1.54 -4.30 11.63
N LEU A 86 0.82 -5.25 11.01
CA LEU A 86 1.02 -5.57 9.60
C LEU A 86 0.67 -4.39 8.70
N VAL A 87 -0.41 -3.65 9.02
CA VAL A 87 -0.79 -2.45 8.28
C VAL A 87 0.29 -1.37 8.41
N ALA A 88 0.86 -1.22 9.60
CA ALA A 88 1.96 -0.27 9.82
C ALA A 88 3.19 -0.63 8.98
N LEU A 89 3.51 -1.93 8.87
CA LEU A 89 4.59 -2.40 8.03
C LEU A 89 4.31 -2.13 6.54
N LEU A 90 3.06 -2.37 6.11
CA LEU A 90 2.64 -2.06 4.75
C LEU A 90 2.71 -0.56 4.45
N PHE A 91 2.32 0.26 5.41
CA PHE A 91 2.40 1.71 5.26
C PHE A 91 3.86 2.17 5.17
N ALA A 92 4.75 1.63 6.01
CA ALA A 92 6.17 1.92 5.93
C ALA A 92 6.75 1.51 4.57
N TYR A 93 6.35 0.34 4.06
CA TYR A 93 6.73 -0.11 2.73
C TYR A 93 6.25 0.87 1.66
N PHE A 94 5.00 1.33 1.76
CA PHE A 94 4.42 2.28 0.81
C PHE A 94 5.19 3.61 0.80
N ILE A 95 5.54 4.12 1.98
CA ILE A 95 6.34 5.35 2.12
C ILE A 95 7.73 5.14 1.52
N ALA A 96 8.38 4.01 1.81
CA ALA A 96 9.70 3.69 1.26
C ALA A 96 9.65 3.64 -0.27
N THR A 97 8.60 3.05 -0.82
CA THR A 97 8.41 2.99 -2.28
C THR A 97 8.26 4.40 -2.87
N GLY A 98 7.52 5.27 -2.19
CA GLY A 98 7.36 6.66 -2.62
C GLY A 98 8.68 7.43 -2.60
N VAL A 99 9.53 7.19 -1.59
CA VAL A 99 10.87 7.80 -1.52
C VAL A 99 11.72 7.33 -2.70
N MET A 100 11.67 6.03 -3.02
CA MET A 100 12.38 5.48 -4.17
C MET A 100 11.90 6.08 -5.47
N LEU A 101 10.59 6.33 -5.60
CA LEU A 101 10.02 6.99 -6.76
C LEU A 101 10.55 8.41 -6.93
N LYS A 102 10.63 9.16 -5.84
CA LYS A 102 11.20 10.53 -5.87
C LYS A 102 12.66 10.51 -6.28
N LYS A 103 13.44 9.58 -5.78
CA LYS A 103 14.85 9.41 -6.15
C LYS A 103 14.99 9.08 -7.63
N SER A 104 14.13 8.20 -8.12
CA SER A 104 14.09 7.84 -9.54
C SER A 104 13.81 9.07 -10.43
N ALA A 105 12.90 9.93 -9.99
CA ALA A 105 12.52 11.12 -10.76
C ALA A 105 13.68 12.13 -10.91
N VAL A 106 14.64 12.14 -9.98
CA VAL A 106 15.83 13.00 -10.06
C VAL A 106 17.06 12.27 -10.60
N GLY A 107 16.88 11.04 -11.10
CA GLY A 107 17.95 10.30 -11.76
C GLY A 107 18.83 9.46 -10.84
N ASP A 108 18.48 9.34 -9.57
CA ASP A 108 19.23 8.49 -8.63
C ASP A 108 19.08 7.02 -8.99
N LYS A 109 20.12 6.24 -8.69
CA LYS A 109 20.08 4.79 -8.92
C LYS A 109 19.10 4.13 -7.96
N LEU A 110 18.27 3.26 -8.50
CA LEU A 110 17.43 2.36 -7.74
C LEU A 110 18.13 1.02 -7.52
N MET A 111 17.48 0.12 -6.77
CA MET A 111 17.90 -1.26 -6.65
C MET A 111 17.97 -1.91 -8.03
N SER A 112 18.72 -3.02 -8.12
CA SER A 112 18.75 -3.81 -9.36
C SER A 112 17.35 -4.30 -9.72
N THR A 113 17.13 -4.64 -10.99
CA THR A 113 15.86 -5.18 -11.46
C THR A 113 15.43 -6.41 -10.66
N THR A 114 16.39 -7.31 -10.37
CA THR A 114 16.12 -8.51 -9.57
C THR A 114 15.68 -8.15 -8.15
N ALA A 115 16.37 -7.20 -7.51
CA ALA A 115 16.00 -6.75 -6.15
C ALA A 115 14.62 -6.11 -6.14
N LEU A 116 14.28 -5.31 -7.16
CA LEU A 116 12.95 -4.69 -7.27
C LEU A 116 11.85 -5.73 -7.46
N ARG A 117 12.13 -6.81 -8.17
CA ARG A 117 11.15 -7.91 -8.33
C ARG A 117 10.84 -8.57 -7.01
N TRP A 118 11.85 -8.88 -6.21
CA TRP A 118 11.65 -9.43 -4.86
C TRP A 118 10.93 -8.43 -3.95
N TYR A 119 11.33 -7.17 -4.03
CA TYR A 119 10.69 -6.09 -3.27
C TYR A 119 9.20 -6.00 -3.62
N ASN A 120 8.86 -6.18 -4.90
CA ASN A 120 7.47 -6.11 -5.37
C ASN A 120 6.59 -7.25 -4.80
N GLU A 121 7.19 -8.39 -4.43
CA GLU A 121 6.44 -9.52 -3.88
C GLU A 121 6.17 -9.39 -2.36
N LEU A 122 6.92 -8.54 -1.67
CA LEU A 122 6.83 -8.41 -0.22
C LEU A 122 5.45 -8.00 0.30
N PRO A 123 4.75 -7.01 -0.28
CA PRO A 123 3.45 -6.58 0.28
C PRO A 123 2.36 -7.63 0.15
N ILE A 124 2.47 -8.54 -0.81
CA ILE A 124 1.49 -9.62 -0.97
C ILE A 124 1.48 -10.51 0.27
N LEU A 125 2.66 -10.83 0.79
CA LEU A 125 2.79 -11.66 1.99
C LEU A 125 2.23 -10.96 3.22
N LEU A 126 2.52 -9.67 3.37
CA LEU A 126 2.01 -8.88 4.49
C LEU A 126 0.49 -8.73 4.42
N ALA A 127 -0.04 -8.51 3.21
CA ALA A 127 -1.49 -8.40 3.01
C ALA A 127 -2.20 -9.73 3.30
N LEU A 128 -1.61 -10.84 2.89
CA LEU A 128 -2.16 -12.16 3.19
C LEU A 128 -2.28 -12.38 4.69
N GLY A 129 -1.24 -12.03 5.44
CA GLY A 129 -1.26 -12.12 6.90
C GLY A 129 -2.36 -11.26 7.51
N ALA A 130 -2.51 -10.03 7.05
CA ALA A 130 -3.54 -9.12 7.56
C ALA A 130 -4.94 -9.64 7.26
N ILE A 131 -5.17 -10.14 6.05
CA ILE A 131 -6.47 -10.68 5.65
C ILE A 131 -6.80 -11.93 6.48
N TYR A 132 -5.82 -12.81 6.67
CA TYR A 132 -5.98 -14.00 7.49
C TYR A 132 -6.42 -13.64 8.92
N LEU A 133 -5.77 -12.65 9.51
CA LEU A 133 -6.10 -12.21 10.87
C LEU A 133 -7.53 -11.68 10.98
N VAL A 134 -8.01 -11.00 9.94
CA VAL A 134 -9.38 -10.48 9.93
C VAL A 134 -10.40 -11.61 9.80
N ILE A 135 -10.13 -12.59 8.97
CA ILE A 135 -11.08 -13.69 8.70
C ILE A 135 -11.06 -14.72 9.82
N ALA A 136 -9.88 -15.18 10.20
CA ALA A 136 -9.73 -16.26 11.17
C ALA A 136 -9.85 -15.78 12.62
N LYS A 137 -9.42 -14.57 12.90
CA LYS A 137 -9.42 -13.99 14.26
C LYS A 137 -8.87 -14.96 15.28
N PRO A 138 -7.61 -15.46 15.09
CA PRO A 138 -7.11 -16.58 15.90
C PRO A 138 -6.95 -16.23 17.39
N PHE A 139 -6.96 -14.95 17.76
CA PHE A 139 -6.87 -14.54 19.18
C PHE A 139 -7.51 -13.14 19.42
#